data_9f35706a074eacd7010626376b8b9cf6
#
_entry.id   9f35706a074eacd7010626376b8b9cf6
#
_cell.length_a   1.000
_cell.length_b   1.000
_cell.length_c   1.000
_cell.angle_alpha   90.00
_cell.angle_beta   90.00
_cell.angle_gamma   90.00
#
_symmetry.space_group_name_H-M   'P 1'
#
loop_
_entity.id
_entity.type
_entity.pdbx_description
1 polymer ?
#
loop_
_entity_poly.entity_id
_entity_poly.type
_entity_poly.pdbx_seq_one_letter_code
_entity_poly.pdbx_strand_id
1 'polypeptide(L)'
;MYKKLIFILYLLIFISCNKSFPDSKGEFNEIIIVSSLEDKQLLEPLIDDYIFDYTIHTPEPEFVYTKNWITPEGFKHYREHANIIIASISEPIDKSVDKLINDFRLTHNIQKFPVTVSNVFSYPQMITLINESNNNTLKSNLDSSIHLLKSTIALHVDSLYLSRYQKIIQSNLDTLNIRDIADSMFGINLLLSSDFKIIDTLNAQNSFLWIGKGSINYDSNAS
;
A
#
# COMPACT_ATOMS: atom_id res chain seq x y z
N MET A 1 -39.58 -37.42 -0.62
CA MET A 1 -39.42 -35.98 -0.26
C MET A 1 -38.09 -35.69 0.46
N TYR A 2 -37.67 -36.48 1.42
CA TYR A 2 -36.46 -36.26 2.22
C TYR A 2 -35.13 -36.23 1.43
N LYS A 3 -35.00 -37.04 0.37
CA LYS A 3 -33.75 -37.06 -0.44
C LYS A 3 -33.48 -35.73 -1.16
N LYS A 4 -34.51 -35.00 -1.59
CA LYS A 4 -34.38 -33.68 -2.22
C LYS A 4 -34.00 -32.61 -1.16
N LEU A 5 -34.52 -32.72 0.04
CA LEU A 5 -34.23 -31.81 1.14
C LEU A 5 -32.77 -31.93 1.61
N ILE A 6 -32.26 -33.18 1.72
CA ILE A 6 -30.87 -33.48 2.05
C ILE A 6 -29.91 -32.93 0.97
N PHE A 7 -30.27 -33.03 -0.30
CA PHE A 7 -29.44 -32.51 -1.41
C PHE A 7 -29.36 -30.98 -1.40
N ILE A 8 -30.48 -30.30 -1.09
CA ILE A 8 -30.51 -28.85 -0.94
C ILE A 8 -29.69 -28.39 0.28
N LEU A 9 -29.78 -29.10 1.39
CA LEU A 9 -28.99 -28.83 2.59
C LEU A 9 -27.49 -29.01 2.33
N TYR A 10 -27.10 -30.02 1.53
CA TYR A 10 -25.71 -30.26 1.12
C TYR A 10 -25.21 -29.15 0.19
N LEU A 11 -26.04 -28.67 -0.74
CA LEU A 11 -25.69 -27.54 -1.62
C LEU A 11 -25.47 -26.23 -0.85
N LEU A 12 -26.24 -25.99 0.21
CA LEU A 12 -26.11 -24.79 1.06
C LEU A 12 -24.80 -24.77 1.85
N ILE A 13 -24.24 -25.94 2.19
CA ILE A 13 -22.95 -26.03 2.90
C ILE A 13 -21.79 -25.60 2.01
N PHE A 14 -21.87 -25.79 0.70
CA PHE A 14 -20.80 -25.38 -0.24
C PHE A 14 -20.80 -23.88 -0.56
N ILE A 15 -21.88 -23.15 -0.26
CA ILE A 15 -21.99 -21.71 -0.54
C ILE A 15 -21.38 -20.87 0.60
N SER A 16 -21.10 -21.49 1.77
CA SER A 16 -20.79 -20.77 3.02
C SER A 16 -19.31 -20.48 3.27
N CYS A 17 -18.39 -20.69 2.33
CA CYS A 17 -16.97 -20.51 2.62
C CYS A 17 -16.25 -19.53 1.69
N ASN A 18 -16.84 -18.35 1.47
CA ASN A 18 -16.02 -17.20 1.04
C ASN A 18 -15.41 -16.56 2.30
N LYS A 19 -14.19 -16.91 2.63
CA LYS A 19 -13.38 -16.13 3.56
C LYS A 19 -13.15 -14.76 2.89
N SER A 20 -14.04 -13.82 3.14
CA SER A 20 -13.75 -12.43 2.82
C SER A 20 -12.67 -11.96 3.81
N PHE A 21 -11.51 -11.60 3.29
CA PHE A 21 -10.51 -10.91 4.10
C PHE A 21 -11.07 -9.57 4.58
N PRO A 22 -10.74 -9.13 5.80
CA PRO A 22 -11.05 -7.77 6.22
C PRO A 22 -10.34 -6.76 5.31
N ASP A 23 -10.88 -5.56 5.20
CA ASP A 23 -10.21 -4.47 4.50
C ASP A 23 -8.87 -4.14 5.18
N SER A 24 -7.83 -3.88 4.38
CA SER A 24 -6.52 -3.51 4.91
C SER A 24 -6.56 -2.15 5.60
N LYS A 25 -5.74 -2.02 6.66
CA LYS A 25 -5.61 -0.81 7.50
C LYS A 25 -4.39 0.03 7.09
N GLY A 26 -4.29 1.23 7.68
CA GLY A 26 -3.19 2.16 7.50
C GLY A 26 -3.31 3.02 6.23
N GLU A 27 -2.43 4.00 6.08
CA GLU A 27 -2.37 4.82 4.88
C GLU A 27 -1.79 4.03 3.71
N PHE A 28 -2.10 4.43 2.47
CA PHE A 28 -1.65 3.70 1.28
C PHE A 28 -0.13 3.72 1.11
N ASN A 29 0.53 4.79 1.55
CA ASN A 29 1.98 4.97 1.47
C ASN A 29 2.72 4.67 2.80
N GLU A 30 2.01 4.23 3.84
CA GLU A 30 2.62 3.81 5.10
C GLU A 30 3.11 2.37 4.99
N ILE A 31 4.36 2.13 5.38
CA ILE A 31 4.98 0.81 5.40
C ILE A 31 5.37 0.47 6.83
N ILE A 32 4.81 -0.62 7.35
CA ILE A 32 5.19 -1.17 8.64
C ILE A 32 6.39 -2.08 8.46
N ILE A 33 7.45 -1.84 9.22
CA ILE A 33 8.68 -2.65 9.19
C ILE A 33 8.80 -3.39 10.51
N VAL A 34 8.71 -4.72 10.45
CA VAL A 34 8.82 -5.63 11.59
C VAL A 34 10.24 -6.14 11.68
N SER A 35 10.95 -5.81 12.77
CA SER A 35 12.31 -6.28 13.00
C SER A 35 12.62 -6.29 14.50
N SER A 36 13.62 -7.06 14.93
CA SER A 36 14.17 -6.92 16.28
C SER A 36 14.89 -5.57 16.42
N LEU A 37 15.10 -5.11 17.64
CA LEU A 37 15.83 -3.85 17.89
C LEU A 37 17.29 -3.95 17.43
N GLU A 38 17.88 -5.12 17.59
CA GLU A 38 19.27 -5.42 17.20
C GLU A 38 19.38 -5.41 15.68
N ASP A 39 18.52 -6.15 15.00
CA ASP A 39 18.52 -6.21 13.53
C ASP A 39 18.19 -4.85 12.90
N LYS A 40 17.31 -4.05 13.52
CA LYS A 40 16.98 -2.72 13.04
C LYS A 40 18.22 -1.86 12.84
N GLN A 41 19.16 -1.86 13.78
CA GLN A 41 20.38 -1.03 13.68
C GLN A 41 21.21 -1.34 12.42
N LEU A 42 21.16 -2.60 11.97
CA LEU A 42 21.87 -3.07 10.79
C LEU A 42 21.03 -2.91 9.50
N LEU A 43 19.72 -3.11 9.61
CA LEU A 43 18.79 -3.11 8.49
C LEU A 43 18.35 -1.71 8.07
N GLU A 44 18.18 -0.78 9.01
CA GLU A 44 17.62 0.54 8.73
C GLU A 44 18.43 1.31 7.68
N PRO A 45 19.78 1.44 7.76
CA PRO A 45 20.54 2.11 6.71
C PRO A 45 20.39 1.46 5.34
N LEU A 46 20.37 0.12 5.29
CA LEU A 46 20.22 -0.60 4.02
C LEU A 46 18.82 -0.45 3.45
N ILE A 47 17.79 -0.60 4.26
CA ILE A 47 16.40 -0.44 3.81
C ILE A 47 16.15 0.99 3.35
N ASP A 48 16.72 1.98 4.03
CA ASP A 48 16.61 3.39 3.64
C ASP A 48 17.28 3.64 2.30
N ASP A 49 18.52 3.22 2.12
CA ASP A 49 19.25 3.42 0.88
C ASP A 49 18.65 2.67 -0.31
N TYR A 50 18.10 1.48 -0.06
CA TYR A 50 17.59 0.64 -1.15
C TYR A 50 16.11 0.80 -1.46
N ILE A 51 15.26 1.05 -0.47
CA ILE A 51 13.80 1.06 -0.65
C ILE A 51 13.24 2.47 -0.55
N PHE A 52 13.76 3.29 0.36
CA PHE A 52 13.19 4.58 0.73
C PHE A 52 14.00 5.79 0.24
N ASP A 53 14.95 5.61 -0.66
CA ASP A 53 15.77 6.68 -1.23
C ASP A 53 15.00 7.62 -2.18
N TYR A 54 13.75 7.29 -2.50
CA TYR A 54 12.95 8.06 -3.45
C TYR A 54 12.18 9.18 -2.77
N THR A 55 12.44 10.41 -3.22
CA THR A 55 11.72 11.61 -2.81
C THR A 55 11.03 12.27 -4.00
N ILE A 56 9.89 12.91 -3.75
CA ILE A 56 9.23 13.76 -4.73
C ILE A 56 9.91 15.12 -4.69
N HIS A 57 10.34 15.61 -5.86
CA HIS A 57 10.92 16.94 -6.01
C HIS A 57 9.82 18.01 -5.96
N THR A 58 9.40 18.36 -4.76
CA THR A 58 8.58 19.53 -4.44
C THR A 58 9.52 20.65 -3.94
N PRO A 59 9.04 21.90 -3.72
CA PRO A 59 9.88 22.94 -3.12
C PRO A 59 10.55 22.48 -1.80
N GLU A 60 9.87 21.63 -1.02
CA GLU A 60 10.44 20.88 0.09
C GLU A 60 10.36 19.39 -0.26
N PRO A 61 11.48 18.67 -0.41
CA PRO A 61 11.47 17.26 -0.78
C PRO A 61 10.65 16.43 0.20
N GLU A 62 9.67 15.70 -0.31
CA GLU A 62 8.81 14.82 0.49
C GLU A 62 9.13 13.36 0.20
N PHE A 63 9.20 12.55 1.24
CA PHE A 63 9.34 11.11 1.06
C PHE A 63 8.02 10.52 0.53
N VAL A 64 8.15 9.66 -0.50
CA VAL A 64 6.98 8.97 -1.09
C VAL A 64 6.32 8.04 -0.08
N TYR A 65 7.14 7.40 0.76
CA TYR A 65 6.69 6.45 1.77
C TYR A 65 6.99 6.94 3.18
N THR A 66 6.06 6.66 4.09
CA THR A 66 6.28 6.79 5.53
C THR A 66 6.60 5.42 6.12
N LYS A 67 7.59 5.34 7.03
CA LYS A 67 8.04 4.10 7.69
C LYS A 67 7.66 4.10 9.16
N ASN A 68 7.18 2.96 9.62
CA ASN A 68 6.91 2.73 11.03
C ASN A 68 7.57 1.40 11.46
N TRP A 69 8.64 1.50 12.26
CA TRP A 69 9.34 0.34 12.77
C TRP A 69 8.66 -0.19 14.03
N ILE A 70 8.37 -1.48 14.03
CA ILE A 70 7.76 -2.18 15.16
C ILE A 70 8.55 -3.42 15.51
N THR A 71 8.47 -3.84 16.78
CA THR A 71 9.03 -5.12 17.22
C THR A 71 8.09 -6.28 16.85
N PRO A 72 8.58 -7.53 16.86
CA PRO A 72 7.76 -8.71 16.54
C PRO A 72 6.52 -8.87 17.41
N GLU A 73 6.58 -8.47 18.69
CA GLU A 73 5.44 -8.51 19.60
C GLU A 73 4.31 -7.59 19.15
N GLY A 74 4.67 -6.47 18.51
CA GLY A 74 3.73 -5.50 17.95
C GLY A 74 3.00 -6.02 16.70
N PHE A 75 3.55 -7.01 15.99
CA PHE A 75 3.05 -7.50 14.71
C PHE A 75 1.55 -7.86 14.75
N LYS A 76 1.08 -8.47 15.82
CA LYS A 76 -0.34 -8.86 15.97
C LYS A 76 -1.31 -7.68 15.81
N HIS A 77 -0.90 -6.45 16.14
CA HIS A 77 -1.72 -5.24 16.03
C HIS A 77 -1.69 -4.63 14.64
N TYR A 78 -0.62 -4.91 13.88
CA TYR A 78 -0.36 -4.36 12.55
C TYR A 78 -0.53 -5.38 11.42
N ARG A 79 -0.81 -6.66 11.72
CA ARG A 79 -0.88 -7.74 10.72
C ARG A 79 -1.89 -7.50 9.59
N GLU A 80 -2.91 -6.66 9.82
CA GLU A 80 -3.91 -6.29 8.82
C GLU A 80 -3.54 -5.02 8.04
N HIS A 81 -2.33 -4.47 8.29
CA HIS A 81 -1.84 -3.30 7.56
C HIS A 81 -1.61 -3.63 6.08
N ALA A 82 -1.83 -2.61 5.21
CA ALA A 82 -1.76 -2.80 3.76
C ALA A 82 -0.35 -3.17 3.27
N ASN A 83 0.67 -2.52 3.83
CA ASN A 83 2.06 -2.71 3.42
C ASN A 83 2.91 -3.09 4.63
N ILE A 84 3.53 -4.26 4.59
CA ILE A 84 4.37 -4.77 5.67
C ILE A 84 5.68 -5.28 5.09
N ILE A 85 6.79 -4.94 5.73
CA ILE A 85 8.09 -5.57 5.51
C ILE A 85 8.45 -6.31 6.80
N ILE A 86 8.79 -7.60 6.72
CA ILE A 86 9.30 -8.38 7.83
C ILE A 86 10.75 -8.71 7.51
N ALA A 87 11.67 -8.16 8.29
CA ALA A 87 13.08 -8.21 7.99
C ALA A 87 13.91 -8.71 9.19
N SER A 88 14.82 -9.64 8.93
CA SER A 88 15.80 -10.12 9.92
C SER A 88 17.10 -10.54 9.26
N ILE A 89 18.16 -10.61 10.07
CA ILE A 89 19.43 -11.24 9.76
C ILE A 89 19.46 -12.58 10.45
N SER A 90 19.86 -13.67 9.76
CA SER A 90 19.60 -15.06 10.15
C SER A 90 20.33 -15.58 11.39
N GLU A 91 21.16 -14.82 12.02
CA GLU A 91 21.67 -15.14 13.35
C GLU A 91 21.29 -14.05 14.35
N PRO A 92 19.98 -13.71 14.44
CA PRO A 92 19.55 -12.67 15.35
C PRO A 92 19.69 -13.17 16.80
N ILE A 93 20.03 -12.26 17.68
CA ILE A 93 19.95 -12.46 19.12
C ILE A 93 18.47 -12.71 19.50
N ASP A 94 17.57 -12.05 18.82
CA ASP A 94 16.12 -12.23 18.96
C ASP A 94 15.55 -13.16 17.87
N LYS A 95 15.15 -14.36 18.29
CA LYS A 95 14.57 -15.39 17.40
C LYS A 95 13.09 -15.18 17.08
N SER A 96 12.45 -14.15 17.56
CA SER A 96 11.00 -13.92 17.35
C SER A 96 10.66 -13.60 15.90
N VAL A 97 11.51 -12.81 15.22
CA VAL A 97 11.35 -12.51 13.78
C VAL A 97 11.60 -13.74 12.95
N ASP A 98 12.62 -14.53 13.27
CA ASP A 98 12.93 -15.78 12.57
C ASP A 98 11.76 -16.75 12.63
N LYS A 99 11.13 -16.89 13.79
CA LYS A 99 9.94 -17.71 13.92
C LYS A 99 8.84 -17.25 12.99
N LEU A 100 8.57 -15.94 12.97
CA LEU A 100 7.54 -15.35 12.10
C LEU A 100 7.86 -15.62 10.61
N ILE A 101 9.09 -15.39 10.19
CA ILE A 101 9.53 -15.65 8.81
C ILE A 101 9.44 -17.15 8.48
N ASN A 102 9.81 -18.02 9.39
CA ASN A 102 9.73 -19.49 9.17
C ASN A 102 8.28 -19.96 9.03
N ASP A 103 7.35 -19.40 9.79
CA ASP A 103 5.93 -19.68 9.64
C ASP A 103 5.43 -19.29 8.24
N PHE A 104 5.87 -18.12 7.72
CA PHE A 104 5.58 -17.72 6.33
C PHE A 104 6.23 -18.65 5.30
N ARG A 105 7.50 -19.02 5.51
CA ARG A 105 8.23 -19.94 4.60
C ARG A 105 7.50 -21.27 4.43
N LEU A 106 7.07 -21.86 5.54
CA LEU A 106 6.35 -23.14 5.52
C LEU A 106 4.98 -23.01 4.86
N THR A 107 4.25 -21.93 5.16
CA THR A 107 2.89 -21.73 4.64
C THR A 107 2.87 -21.42 3.15
N HIS A 108 3.87 -20.67 2.65
CA HIS A 108 3.89 -20.16 1.27
C HIS A 108 4.99 -20.79 0.40
N ASN A 109 5.68 -21.84 0.89
CA ASN A 109 6.77 -22.55 0.19
C ASN A 109 7.88 -21.62 -0.34
N ILE A 110 8.33 -20.68 0.53
CA ILE A 110 9.31 -19.66 0.18
C ILE A 110 10.73 -20.25 0.27
N GLN A 111 11.53 -20.08 -0.79
CA GLN A 111 12.90 -20.58 -0.87
C GLN A 111 13.96 -19.49 -0.99
N LYS A 112 13.58 -18.30 -1.47
CA LYS A 112 14.51 -17.20 -1.71
C LYS A 112 13.95 -15.88 -1.16
N PHE A 113 14.86 -14.98 -0.78
CA PHE A 113 14.55 -13.64 -0.31
C PHE A 113 15.27 -12.58 -1.17
N PRO A 114 14.75 -11.34 -1.23
CA PRO A 114 13.44 -10.92 -0.76
C PRO A 114 12.29 -11.55 -1.55
N VAL A 115 11.16 -11.72 -0.89
CA VAL A 115 9.95 -12.27 -1.51
C VAL A 115 8.71 -11.54 -1.02
N THR A 116 7.72 -11.41 -1.89
CA THR A 116 6.45 -10.76 -1.58
C THR A 116 5.32 -11.78 -1.59
N VAL A 117 4.49 -11.76 -0.56
CA VAL A 117 3.25 -12.53 -0.46
C VAL A 117 2.07 -11.57 -0.33
N SER A 118 0.94 -11.88 -0.97
CA SER A 118 -0.22 -11.01 -1.02
C SER A 118 -1.39 -11.57 -0.23
N ASN A 119 -2.19 -10.67 0.39
CA ASN A 119 -3.51 -10.98 0.95
C ASN A 119 -3.49 -12.11 1.98
N VAL A 120 -2.64 -12.01 3.01
CA VAL A 120 -2.49 -13.02 4.06
C VAL A 120 -3.49 -12.81 5.20
N PHE A 121 -3.62 -11.57 5.66
CA PHE A 121 -4.47 -11.22 6.81
C PHE A 121 -5.58 -10.23 6.45
N SER A 122 -5.42 -9.48 5.36
CA SER A 122 -6.37 -8.46 4.89
C SER A 122 -6.30 -8.31 3.37
N TYR A 123 -7.22 -7.54 2.79
CA TYR A 123 -7.28 -7.29 1.35
C TYR A 123 -7.54 -5.79 1.07
N PRO A 124 -6.80 -5.21 0.13
CA PRO A 124 -5.56 -5.68 -0.48
C PRO A 124 -4.37 -5.53 0.48
N GLN A 125 -3.47 -6.51 0.51
CA GLN A 125 -2.30 -6.51 1.39
C GLN A 125 -1.07 -7.03 0.68
N MET A 126 0.08 -6.44 0.99
CA MET A 126 1.40 -6.91 0.58
C MET A 126 2.31 -7.09 1.79
N ILE A 127 2.92 -8.27 1.93
CA ILE A 127 3.92 -8.56 2.93
C ILE A 127 5.22 -8.94 2.22
N THR A 128 6.26 -8.16 2.41
CA THR A 128 7.61 -8.44 1.89
C THR A 128 8.45 -9.06 2.99
N LEU A 129 9.06 -10.19 2.70
CA LEU A 129 9.94 -10.90 3.62
C LEU A 129 11.39 -10.72 3.17
N ILE A 130 12.24 -10.34 4.11
CA ILE A 130 13.69 -10.18 3.93
C ILE A 130 14.37 -10.97 5.05
N ASN A 131 15.11 -12.02 4.68
CA ASN A 131 15.87 -12.79 5.66
C ASN A 131 17.18 -13.25 5.04
N GLU A 132 18.30 -12.78 5.58
CA GLU A 132 19.63 -13.07 5.08
C GLU A 132 20.59 -13.44 6.19
N SER A 133 21.64 -14.20 5.84
CA SER A 133 22.59 -14.72 6.82
C SER A 133 23.45 -13.61 7.46
N ASN A 134 23.75 -12.56 6.71
CA ASN A 134 24.55 -11.41 7.15
C ASN A 134 24.35 -10.20 6.22
N ASN A 135 24.89 -9.05 6.62
CA ASN A 135 24.77 -7.80 5.87
C ASN A 135 25.32 -7.85 4.43
N ASN A 136 26.41 -8.58 4.20
CA ASN A 136 27.02 -8.64 2.86
C ASN A 136 26.11 -9.41 1.91
N THR A 137 25.54 -10.53 2.36
CA THR A 137 24.58 -11.32 1.60
C THR A 137 23.30 -10.52 1.36
N LEU A 138 22.81 -9.80 2.39
CA LEU A 138 21.65 -8.93 2.27
C LEU A 138 21.89 -7.87 1.19
N LYS A 139 23.01 -7.15 1.25
CA LYS A 139 23.36 -6.13 0.27
C LYS A 139 23.41 -6.70 -1.15
N SER A 140 24.12 -7.83 -1.36
CA SER A 140 24.23 -8.48 -2.66
C SER A 140 22.87 -8.90 -3.23
N ASN A 141 21.97 -9.41 -2.38
CA ASN A 141 20.65 -9.83 -2.81
C ASN A 141 19.73 -8.64 -3.08
N LEU A 142 19.83 -7.56 -2.29
CA LEU A 142 19.15 -6.31 -2.58
C LEU A 142 19.65 -5.71 -3.88
N ASP A 143 20.96 -5.60 -4.13
CA ASP A 143 21.54 -5.12 -5.38
C ASP A 143 20.94 -5.84 -6.60
N SER A 144 20.76 -7.14 -6.50
CA SER A 144 20.23 -7.97 -7.59
C SER A 144 18.71 -7.89 -7.78
N SER A 145 17.96 -7.55 -6.74
CA SER A 145 16.48 -7.61 -6.73
C SER A 145 15.80 -6.26 -6.55
N ILE A 146 16.56 -5.20 -6.33
CA ILE A 146 16.02 -3.89 -5.90
C ILE A 146 15.01 -3.30 -6.86
N HIS A 147 15.29 -3.35 -8.17
CA HIS A 147 14.36 -2.81 -9.17
C HIS A 147 13.02 -3.53 -9.16
N LEU A 148 13.04 -4.85 -9.02
CA LEU A 148 11.82 -5.64 -8.91
C LEU A 148 11.08 -5.35 -7.61
N LEU A 149 11.79 -5.23 -6.50
CA LEU A 149 11.20 -4.94 -5.20
C LEU A 149 10.55 -3.55 -5.17
N LYS A 150 11.29 -2.51 -5.61
CA LYS A 150 10.76 -1.13 -5.71
C LYS A 150 9.53 -1.06 -6.61
N SER A 151 9.58 -1.68 -7.80
CA SER A 151 8.44 -1.68 -8.72
C SER A 151 7.24 -2.44 -8.14
N THR A 152 7.46 -3.55 -7.42
CA THR A 152 6.39 -4.29 -6.77
C THR A 152 5.71 -3.47 -5.67
N ILE A 153 6.49 -2.78 -4.84
CA ILE A 153 5.97 -1.89 -3.79
C ILE A 153 5.18 -0.74 -4.43
N ALA A 154 5.74 -0.07 -5.43
CA ALA A 154 5.09 1.04 -6.11
C ALA A 154 3.75 0.63 -6.75
N LEU A 155 3.73 -0.46 -7.52
CA LEU A 155 2.51 -0.97 -8.14
C LEU A 155 1.44 -1.34 -7.11
N HIS A 156 1.84 -1.90 -5.97
CA HIS A 156 0.88 -2.22 -4.91
C HIS A 156 0.32 -0.95 -4.27
N VAL A 157 1.16 0.03 -3.96
CA VAL A 157 0.75 1.32 -3.39
C VAL A 157 -0.17 2.08 -4.35
N ASP A 158 0.14 2.11 -5.64
CA ASP A 158 -0.72 2.69 -6.68
C ASP A 158 -2.08 1.97 -6.76
N SER A 159 -2.07 0.64 -6.70
CA SER A 159 -3.30 -0.17 -6.69
C SER A 159 -4.17 0.12 -5.45
N LEU A 160 -3.55 0.26 -4.27
CA LEU A 160 -4.23 0.66 -3.04
C LEU A 160 -4.86 2.05 -3.16
N TYR A 161 -4.07 3.01 -3.63
CA TYR A 161 -4.52 4.37 -3.87
C TYR A 161 -5.75 4.37 -4.80
N LEU A 162 -5.63 3.75 -5.96
CA LEU A 162 -6.72 3.67 -6.93
C LEU A 162 -7.97 2.98 -6.36
N SER A 163 -7.80 1.87 -5.64
CA SER A 163 -8.94 1.14 -5.06
C SER A 163 -9.69 1.93 -4.00
N ARG A 164 -8.97 2.67 -3.16
CA ARG A 164 -9.57 3.53 -2.13
C ARG A 164 -10.21 4.77 -2.73
N TYR A 165 -9.55 5.39 -3.71
CA TYR A 165 -10.10 6.54 -4.42
C TYR A 165 -11.32 6.20 -5.26
N GLN A 166 -11.34 5.06 -5.94
CA GLN A 166 -12.52 4.63 -6.69
C GLN A 166 -13.76 4.48 -5.79
N LYS A 167 -13.60 3.94 -4.57
CA LYS A 167 -14.70 3.89 -3.60
C LYS A 167 -15.21 5.29 -3.23
N ILE A 168 -14.32 6.27 -3.07
CA ILE A 168 -14.67 7.65 -2.74
C ILE A 168 -15.34 8.35 -3.93
N ILE A 169 -14.82 8.16 -5.14
CA ILE A 169 -15.34 8.78 -6.37
C ILE A 169 -16.73 8.24 -6.73
N GLN A 170 -16.94 6.93 -6.59
CA GLN A 170 -18.25 6.32 -6.86
C GLN A 170 -19.34 6.80 -5.90
N SER A 171 -18.98 7.31 -4.73
CA SER A 171 -19.92 7.84 -3.75
C SER A 171 -20.28 9.32 -3.96
N ASN A 172 -19.61 10.06 -4.86
CA ASN A 172 -19.70 11.51 -4.98
C ASN A 172 -19.97 11.99 -6.41
N LEU A 173 -21.21 12.35 -6.68
CA LEU A 173 -21.67 12.89 -7.98
C LEU A 173 -21.07 14.27 -8.32
N ASP A 174 -20.63 15.05 -7.34
CA ASP A 174 -20.13 16.42 -7.52
C ASP A 174 -18.82 16.53 -8.31
N THR A 175 -18.02 15.47 -8.32
CA THR A 175 -16.74 15.44 -9.06
C THR A 175 -16.87 15.01 -10.52
N LEU A 176 -18.03 14.49 -10.93
CA LEU A 176 -18.28 14.11 -12.34
C LEU A 176 -18.12 15.31 -13.26
N ASN A 177 -18.59 16.49 -12.84
CA ASN A 177 -18.48 17.70 -13.62
C ASN A 177 -17.02 18.12 -13.90
N ILE A 178 -16.14 18.05 -12.88
CA ILE A 178 -14.71 18.37 -13.04
C ILE A 178 -14.04 17.36 -13.98
N ARG A 179 -14.39 16.12 -13.87
CA ARG A 179 -13.87 15.03 -14.68
C ARG A 179 -14.28 15.20 -16.16
N ASP A 180 -15.57 15.48 -16.41
CA ASP A 180 -16.08 15.69 -17.76
C ASP A 180 -15.46 16.92 -18.42
N ILE A 181 -15.24 18.00 -17.67
CA ILE A 181 -14.54 19.20 -18.16
C ILE A 181 -13.07 18.87 -18.47
N ALA A 182 -12.35 18.17 -17.62
CA ALA A 182 -10.96 17.80 -17.83
C ALA A 182 -10.81 16.87 -19.04
N ASP A 183 -11.70 15.91 -19.21
CA ASP A 183 -11.72 15.02 -20.37
C ASP A 183 -12.01 15.80 -21.66
N SER A 184 -13.05 16.64 -21.66
CA SER A 184 -13.42 17.44 -22.83
C SER A 184 -12.39 18.46 -23.26
N MET A 185 -11.69 19.08 -22.30
CA MET A 185 -10.69 20.13 -22.56
C MET A 185 -9.30 19.59 -22.87
N PHE A 186 -8.90 18.51 -22.22
CA PHE A 186 -7.52 18.03 -22.22
C PHE A 186 -7.37 16.55 -22.60
N GLY A 187 -8.47 15.81 -22.75
CA GLY A 187 -8.44 14.35 -22.93
C GLY A 187 -7.88 13.60 -21.71
N ILE A 188 -8.04 14.19 -20.52
CA ILE A 188 -7.46 13.64 -19.26
C ILE A 188 -8.57 13.10 -18.37
N ASN A 189 -8.46 11.85 -17.98
CA ASN A 189 -9.35 11.26 -17.00
C ASN A 189 -8.83 11.50 -15.58
N LEU A 190 -9.36 12.53 -14.91
CA LEU A 190 -8.97 12.89 -13.54
C LEU A 190 -9.77 12.09 -12.51
N LEU A 191 -9.06 11.55 -11.51
CA LEU A 191 -9.64 10.94 -10.33
C LEU A 191 -9.45 11.91 -9.15
N LEU A 192 -10.55 12.52 -8.70
CA LEU A 192 -10.53 13.54 -7.65
C LEU A 192 -11.45 13.15 -6.49
N SER A 193 -11.06 13.51 -5.26
CA SER A 193 -11.94 13.41 -4.11
C SER A 193 -13.01 14.51 -4.13
N SER A 194 -14.12 14.29 -3.43
CA SER A 194 -15.28 15.20 -3.40
C SER A 194 -15.01 16.59 -2.86
N ASP A 195 -13.88 16.78 -2.20
CA ASP A 195 -13.45 18.06 -1.63
C ASP A 195 -12.75 18.99 -2.64
N PHE A 196 -12.50 18.48 -3.87
CA PHE A 196 -12.02 19.32 -4.96
C PHE A 196 -13.16 20.08 -5.62
N LYS A 197 -12.91 21.35 -5.95
CA LYS A 197 -13.84 22.25 -6.64
C LYS A 197 -13.12 22.93 -7.80
N ILE A 198 -13.89 23.25 -8.82
CA ILE A 198 -13.42 24.15 -9.87
C ILE A 198 -13.32 25.54 -9.28
N ILE A 199 -12.12 26.13 -9.36
CA ILE A 199 -11.86 27.50 -8.94
C ILE A 199 -12.09 28.45 -10.10
N ASP A 200 -11.55 28.11 -11.27
CA ASP A 200 -11.69 28.90 -12.48
C ASP A 200 -11.53 28.05 -13.74
N THR A 201 -12.22 28.48 -14.80
CA THR A 201 -12.09 27.91 -16.14
C THR A 201 -11.92 29.08 -17.12
N LEU A 202 -10.73 29.23 -17.71
CA LEU A 202 -10.51 30.25 -18.72
C LEU A 202 -10.99 29.80 -20.10
N ASN A 203 -11.50 30.77 -20.86
CA ASN A 203 -12.12 30.65 -22.18
C ASN A 203 -11.18 30.07 -23.26
N ALA A 204 -11.82 29.62 -24.35
CA ALA A 204 -11.36 28.88 -25.51
C ALA A 204 -10.00 29.22 -26.16
N GLN A 205 -9.33 30.27 -25.80
CA GLN A 205 -8.01 30.63 -26.35
C GLN A 205 -6.82 30.17 -25.50
N ASN A 206 -7.02 30.00 -24.19
CA ASN A 206 -6.03 29.42 -23.28
C ASN A 206 -6.74 28.38 -22.40
N SER A 207 -6.72 27.14 -22.84
CA SER A 207 -7.34 26.03 -22.09
C SER A 207 -6.67 25.89 -20.73
N PHE A 208 -7.39 26.24 -19.67
CA PHE A 208 -6.91 26.23 -18.30
C PHE A 208 -8.02 25.76 -17.38
N LEU A 209 -7.72 24.82 -16.52
CA LEU A 209 -8.60 24.32 -15.48
C LEU A 209 -7.91 24.41 -14.13
N TRP A 210 -8.36 25.32 -13.27
CA TRP A 210 -7.86 25.44 -11.91
C TRP A 210 -8.78 24.72 -10.95
N ILE A 211 -8.22 23.71 -10.27
CA ILE A 211 -8.90 22.86 -9.30
C ILE A 211 -8.23 23.07 -7.95
N GLY A 212 -9.00 23.26 -6.91
CA GLY A 212 -8.50 23.43 -5.56
C GLY A 212 -9.25 22.61 -4.54
N LYS A 213 -8.59 22.35 -3.41
CA LYS A 213 -9.12 21.63 -2.27
C LYS A 213 -9.37 22.60 -1.12
N GLY A 214 -10.53 22.47 -0.43
CA GLY A 214 -10.89 23.28 0.71
C GLY A 214 -11.82 24.46 0.40
N SER A 215 -12.14 25.25 1.42
CA SER A 215 -12.92 26.48 1.27
C SER A 215 -12.02 27.63 0.86
N ILE A 216 -12.16 28.09 -0.40
CA ILE A 216 -11.52 29.32 -0.82
C ILE A 216 -12.40 30.46 -0.36
N ASN A 217 -11.97 31.15 0.67
CA ASN A 217 -12.55 32.41 1.04
C ASN A 217 -12.05 33.46 0.05
N TYR A 218 -12.87 33.84 -0.91
CA TYR A 218 -12.64 35.07 -1.67
C TYR A 218 -12.80 36.23 -0.69
N ASP A 219 -11.70 36.84 -0.29
CA ASP A 219 -11.77 38.17 0.32
C ASP A 219 -12.30 39.14 -0.75
N SER A 220 -13.60 39.41 -0.68
CA SER A 220 -14.29 40.34 -1.57
C SER A 220 -13.87 41.84 -1.37
N ASN A 221 -12.77 42.07 -0.64
CA ASN A 221 -12.27 43.38 -0.29
C ASN A 221 -10.94 43.78 -0.95
N ALA A 222 -10.51 43.06 -1.98
CA ALA A 222 -9.41 43.56 -2.84
C ALA A 222 -9.98 44.39 -3.98
N SER A 223 -10.33 45.62 -3.68
CA SER A 223 -10.60 46.70 -4.64
C SER A 223 -9.44 47.68 -4.68
#